data_0e82c4b6eaa24ad41ce1eac3c523e173
#
_entry.id   0e82c4b6eaa24ad41ce1eac3c523e173
#
_cell.length_a   1.000
_cell.length_b   1.000
_cell.length_c   1.000
_cell.angle_alpha   90.00
_cell.angle_beta   90.00
_cell.angle_gamma   90.00
#
_symmetry.space_group_name_H-M   'P 1'
#
loop_
_entity.id
_entity.type
_entity.pdbx_description
1 polymer ?
#
loop_
_entity_poly.entity_id
_entity_poly.type
_entity_poly.pdbx_seq_one_letter_code
_entity_poly.pdbx_strand_id
1 'polypeptide(L)'
;MDNVERLMEFGLTRHEASLYILLTLEGSLNGYEAAKQSGISRSNAYNALAGLVDKGAAYIQEEDTVRYTPVAIEEFCSNKIRHLEQKKTELIAELPGKRKNEGGYLTIKGEEHICDKIIDMLLCAEERAYISVYNERLEMFREHLEKMVSEGKKVVIITNEPFDLQGATVYLTECKKEQIRLITDSKDVLTGAITNRYEATSLYSSNNNLVEVFKDALANEIQPVSYTHLTLPTKL
;
A
#
# COMPACT_ATOMS: atom_id res chain seq x y z
N MET A 1 -5.00 -6.79 12.50
CA MET A 1 -4.57 -5.52 13.14
C MET A 1 -5.65 -5.09 14.10
N ASP A 2 -5.28 -4.82 15.35
CA ASP A 2 -6.18 -4.36 16.41
C ASP A 2 -6.54 -2.87 16.19
N ASN A 3 -7.72 -2.43 16.70
CA ASN A 3 -8.13 -1.03 16.57
C ASN A 3 -7.16 -0.05 17.25
N VAL A 4 -6.48 -0.47 18.33
CA VAL A 4 -5.42 0.32 18.96
C VAL A 4 -4.26 0.55 17.98
N GLU A 5 -3.82 -0.48 17.28
CA GLU A 5 -2.74 -0.39 16.28
C GLU A 5 -3.13 0.52 15.12
N ARG A 6 -4.36 0.42 14.61
CA ARG A 6 -4.87 1.33 13.56
C ARG A 6 -4.87 2.79 14.00
N LEU A 7 -5.32 3.07 15.22
CA LEU A 7 -5.32 4.44 15.75
C LEU A 7 -3.89 4.98 15.98
N MET A 8 -2.94 4.11 16.28
CA MET A 8 -1.52 4.49 16.38
C MET A 8 -0.96 4.96 15.02
N GLU A 9 -1.40 4.40 13.90
CA GLU A 9 -1.04 4.90 12.56
C GLU A 9 -1.55 6.33 12.31
N PHE A 10 -2.67 6.71 12.94
CA PHE A 10 -3.15 8.10 12.94
C PHE A 10 -2.40 9.01 13.92
N GLY A 11 -1.34 8.51 14.57
CA GLY A 11 -0.43 9.28 15.41
C GLY A 11 -0.81 9.33 16.89
N LEU A 12 -1.75 8.48 17.34
CA LEU A 12 -2.02 8.29 18.76
C LEU A 12 -0.96 7.35 19.37
N THR A 13 -0.61 7.59 20.63
CA THR A 13 0.13 6.61 21.43
C THR A 13 -0.80 5.45 21.83
N ARG A 14 -0.25 4.34 22.29
CA ARG A 14 -1.05 3.18 22.74
C ARG A 14 -2.04 3.55 23.86
N HIS A 15 -1.65 4.37 24.84
CA HIS A 15 -2.54 4.81 25.91
C HIS A 15 -3.63 5.77 25.39
N GLU A 16 -3.28 6.68 24.50
CA GLU A 16 -4.26 7.57 23.86
C GLU A 16 -5.28 6.78 23.03
N ALA A 17 -4.82 5.84 22.22
CA ALA A 17 -5.69 4.97 21.42
C ALA A 17 -6.65 4.14 22.32
N SER A 18 -6.13 3.56 23.39
CA SER A 18 -6.95 2.80 24.35
C SER A 18 -8.01 3.69 25.02
N LEU A 19 -7.64 4.90 25.44
CA LEU A 19 -8.58 5.85 26.06
C LEU A 19 -9.56 6.42 25.04
N TYR A 20 -9.14 6.65 23.80
CA TYR A 20 -10.05 7.09 22.74
C TYR A 20 -11.14 6.05 22.48
N ILE A 21 -10.78 4.76 22.41
CA ILE A 21 -11.75 3.66 22.27
C ILE A 21 -12.68 3.61 23.47
N LEU A 22 -12.15 3.76 24.69
CA LEU A 22 -12.96 3.78 25.90
C LEU A 22 -13.97 4.94 25.89
N LEU A 23 -13.53 6.14 25.56
CA LEU A 23 -14.40 7.32 25.41
C LEU A 23 -15.48 7.10 24.34
N THR A 24 -15.14 6.44 23.25
CA THR A 24 -16.11 6.15 22.16
C THR A 24 -17.20 5.18 22.62
N LEU A 25 -16.87 4.22 23.49
CA LEU A 25 -17.80 3.24 24.01
C LEU A 25 -18.66 3.78 25.15
N GLU A 26 -18.05 4.52 26.08
CA GLU A 26 -18.67 4.96 27.33
C GLU A 26 -19.24 6.41 27.26
N GLY A 27 -18.82 7.16 26.24
CA GLY A 27 -19.13 8.57 26.12
C GLY A 27 -18.17 9.47 26.91
N SER A 28 -18.68 10.61 27.44
CA SER A 28 -17.88 11.59 28.14
C SER A 28 -17.45 11.07 29.53
N LEU A 29 -16.13 11.05 29.81
CA LEU A 29 -15.55 10.63 31.07
C LEU A 29 -14.64 11.72 31.65
N ASN A 30 -14.57 11.79 33.00
CA ASN A 30 -13.51 12.55 33.65
C ASN A 30 -12.22 11.72 33.75
N GLY A 31 -11.10 12.37 34.11
CA GLY A 31 -9.80 11.70 34.18
C GLY A 31 -9.73 10.55 35.19
N TYR A 32 -10.49 10.64 36.29
CA TYR A 32 -10.56 9.57 37.29
C TYR A 32 -11.33 8.34 36.76
N GLU A 33 -12.48 8.57 36.14
CA GLU A 33 -13.30 7.53 35.51
C GLU A 33 -12.53 6.82 34.41
N ALA A 34 -11.89 7.57 33.54
CA ALA A 34 -11.06 7.04 32.46
C ALA A 34 -9.89 6.19 32.98
N ALA A 35 -9.17 6.65 34.02
CA ALA A 35 -8.09 5.88 34.63
C ALA A 35 -8.60 4.58 35.28
N LYS A 36 -9.73 4.65 35.99
CA LYS A 36 -10.32 3.50 36.68
C LYS A 36 -10.81 2.43 35.71
N GLN A 37 -11.48 2.83 34.64
CA GLN A 37 -12.09 1.91 33.68
C GLN A 37 -11.05 1.29 32.72
N SER A 38 -10.04 2.08 32.33
CA SER A 38 -8.97 1.60 31.44
C SER A 38 -7.91 0.74 32.15
N GLY A 39 -7.82 0.81 33.47
CA GLY A 39 -6.72 0.19 34.22
C GLY A 39 -5.37 0.90 34.06
N ILE A 40 -5.33 2.04 33.38
CA ILE A 40 -4.12 2.87 33.21
C ILE A 40 -3.88 3.66 34.50
N SER A 41 -2.62 3.82 34.91
CA SER A 41 -2.30 4.67 36.07
C SER A 41 -2.87 6.09 35.91
N ARG A 42 -3.28 6.74 36.99
CA ARG A 42 -3.89 8.09 36.94
C ARG A 42 -3.02 9.08 36.16
N SER A 43 -1.72 9.13 36.45
CA SER A 43 -0.81 10.05 35.78
C SER A 43 -0.77 9.80 34.25
N ASN A 44 -0.67 8.55 33.83
CA ASN A 44 -0.67 8.20 32.40
C ASN A 44 -2.01 8.47 31.74
N ALA A 45 -3.13 8.24 32.42
CA ALA A 45 -4.46 8.52 31.89
C ALA A 45 -4.67 10.03 31.66
N TYR A 46 -4.30 10.87 32.64
CA TYR A 46 -4.40 12.32 32.47
C TYR A 46 -3.50 12.84 31.36
N ASN A 47 -2.26 12.35 31.25
CA ASN A 47 -1.35 12.70 30.15
C ASN A 47 -1.90 12.27 28.78
N ALA A 48 -2.47 11.06 28.70
CA ALA A 48 -3.03 10.56 27.46
C ALA A 48 -4.33 11.29 27.07
N LEU A 49 -5.18 11.68 28.03
CA LEU A 49 -6.37 12.52 27.75
C LEU A 49 -5.97 13.91 27.26
N ALA A 50 -4.97 14.54 27.87
CA ALA A 50 -4.41 15.80 27.37
C ALA A 50 -3.85 15.62 25.94
N GLY A 51 -3.10 14.54 25.69
CA GLY A 51 -2.60 14.22 24.37
C GLY A 51 -3.69 13.98 23.31
N LEU A 52 -4.84 13.40 23.69
CA LEU A 52 -6.00 13.28 22.78
C LEU A 52 -6.55 14.66 22.40
N VAL A 53 -6.64 15.57 23.34
CA VAL A 53 -7.09 16.94 23.09
C VAL A 53 -6.12 17.67 22.17
N ASP A 54 -4.82 17.63 22.47
CA ASP A 54 -3.78 18.27 21.67
C ASP A 54 -3.74 17.75 20.22
N LYS A 55 -4.12 16.50 20.02
CA LYS A 55 -4.17 15.84 18.70
C LYS A 55 -5.53 16.00 18.00
N GLY A 56 -6.50 16.66 18.63
CA GLY A 56 -7.84 16.86 18.09
C GLY A 56 -8.69 15.58 18.07
N ALA A 57 -8.40 14.62 18.94
CA ALA A 57 -9.14 13.37 19.09
C ALA A 57 -10.19 13.40 20.21
N ALA A 58 -10.12 14.41 21.10
CA ALA A 58 -11.12 14.64 22.14
C ALA A 58 -11.35 16.14 22.37
N TYR A 59 -12.54 16.46 22.82
CA TYR A 59 -12.92 17.79 23.33
C TYR A 59 -12.89 17.80 24.86
N ILE A 60 -12.65 18.97 25.44
CA ILE A 60 -12.80 19.24 26.88
C ILE A 60 -14.14 19.93 27.11
N GLN A 61 -14.89 19.45 28.07
CA GLN A 61 -16.05 20.14 28.65
C GLN A 61 -15.67 20.61 30.06
N GLU A 62 -15.62 21.93 30.24
CA GLU A 62 -15.36 22.58 31.52
C GLU A 62 -16.69 22.79 32.25
N GLU A 63 -17.06 21.84 33.09
CA GLU A 63 -18.15 21.88 34.03
C GLU A 63 -17.57 21.90 35.47
N ASP A 64 -18.37 21.53 36.48
CA ASP A 64 -17.86 21.34 37.84
C ASP A 64 -16.66 20.37 37.91
N THR A 65 -16.59 19.45 36.96
CA THR A 65 -15.48 18.52 36.78
C THR A 65 -15.13 18.46 35.29
N VAL A 66 -13.84 18.58 34.96
CA VAL A 66 -13.34 18.47 33.57
C VAL A 66 -13.70 17.10 33.02
N ARG A 67 -14.43 17.08 31.90
CA ARG A 67 -14.80 15.85 31.18
C ARG A 67 -14.21 15.89 29.78
N TYR A 68 -13.92 14.71 29.26
CA TYR A 68 -13.36 14.49 27.93
C TYR A 68 -14.38 13.76 27.07
N THR A 69 -14.71 14.31 25.95
CA THR A 69 -15.67 13.77 24.99
C THR A 69 -14.91 13.41 23.71
N PRO A 70 -15.03 12.19 23.15
CA PRO A 70 -14.32 11.82 21.95
C PRO A 70 -14.83 12.62 20.75
N VAL A 71 -13.93 13.01 19.87
CA VAL A 71 -14.29 13.45 18.52
C VAL A 71 -14.75 12.22 17.72
N ALA A 72 -15.78 12.34 16.89
CA ALA A 72 -16.23 11.23 16.05
C ALA A 72 -15.06 10.68 15.23
N ILE A 73 -14.96 9.33 15.12
CA ILE A 73 -13.81 8.69 14.46
C ILE A 73 -13.65 9.15 13.01
N GLU A 74 -14.75 9.31 12.30
CA GLU A 74 -14.75 9.79 10.91
C GLU A 74 -14.20 11.22 10.82
N GLU A 75 -14.60 12.11 11.72
CA GLU A 75 -14.12 13.49 11.80
C GLU A 75 -12.63 13.53 12.14
N PHE A 76 -12.21 12.80 13.17
CA PHE A 76 -10.81 12.73 13.58
C PHE A 76 -9.90 12.23 12.44
N CYS A 77 -10.25 11.11 11.81
CA CYS A 77 -9.47 10.54 10.71
C CYS A 77 -9.43 11.49 9.50
N SER A 78 -10.57 12.07 9.10
CA SER A 78 -10.63 12.99 7.97
C SER A 78 -9.82 14.27 8.22
N ASN A 79 -9.88 14.83 9.42
CA ASN A 79 -9.06 15.97 9.81
C ASN A 79 -7.55 15.64 9.74
N LYS A 80 -7.17 14.47 10.23
CA LYS A 80 -5.77 14.02 10.21
C LYS A 80 -5.24 13.85 8.79
N ILE A 81 -6.01 13.19 7.92
CA ILE A 81 -5.66 13.01 6.51
C ILE A 81 -5.49 14.38 5.84
N ARG A 82 -6.44 15.29 5.99
CA ARG A 82 -6.36 16.64 5.42
C ARG A 82 -5.11 17.40 5.87
N HIS A 83 -4.74 17.33 7.15
CA HIS A 83 -3.52 17.98 7.65
C HIS A 83 -2.25 17.32 7.07
N LEU A 84 -2.24 15.99 6.89
CA LEU A 84 -1.11 15.29 6.26
C LEU A 84 -0.98 15.65 4.78
N GLU A 85 -2.08 15.79 4.06
CA GLU A 85 -2.09 16.23 2.65
C GLU A 85 -1.55 17.66 2.50
N GLN A 86 -1.94 18.57 3.40
CA GLN A 86 -1.39 19.93 3.42
C GLN A 86 0.13 19.90 3.66
N LYS A 87 0.59 19.18 4.70
CA LYS A 87 2.03 19.04 4.99
C LYS A 87 2.80 18.37 3.86
N LYS A 88 2.22 17.40 3.19
CA LYS A 88 2.80 16.78 1.98
C LYS A 88 3.03 17.85 0.91
N THR A 89 2.04 18.71 0.67
CA THR A 89 2.13 19.78 -0.34
C THR A 89 3.23 20.79 0.00
N GLU A 90 3.31 21.20 1.26
CA GLU A 90 4.36 22.09 1.77
C GLU A 90 5.76 21.47 1.58
N LEU A 91 5.93 20.20 2.00
CA LEU A 91 7.21 19.48 1.85
C LEU A 91 7.63 19.30 0.38
N ILE A 92 6.68 19.03 -0.52
CA ILE A 92 6.97 18.91 -1.96
C ILE A 92 7.45 20.25 -2.54
N ALA A 93 6.90 21.37 -2.04
CA ALA A 93 7.32 22.70 -2.49
C ALA A 93 8.69 23.13 -1.95
N GLU A 94 9.04 22.71 -0.74
CA GLU A 94 10.26 23.13 -0.05
C GLU A 94 11.46 22.22 -0.31
N LEU A 95 11.22 20.90 -0.45
CA LEU A 95 12.30 19.95 -0.64
C LEU A 95 12.68 19.81 -2.12
N PRO A 96 13.98 19.69 -2.44
CA PRO A 96 14.40 19.48 -3.81
C PRO A 96 13.84 18.16 -4.33
N GLY A 97 13.29 18.20 -5.54
CA GLY A 97 12.77 17.03 -6.21
C GLY A 97 13.81 15.93 -6.37
N LYS A 98 13.33 14.72 -6.65
CA LYS A 98 14.16 13.53 -6.81
C LYS A 98 15.31 13.80 -7.80
N ARG A 99 16.56 13.65 -7.37
CA ARG A 99 17.69 13.59 -8.30
C ARG A 99 17.44 12.43 -9.27
N LYS A 100 17.56 12.66 -10.57
CA LYS A 100 17.49 11.57 -11.56
C LYS A 100 18.51 10.52 -11.16
N ASN A 101 18.05 9.33 -10.76
CA ASN A 101 18.95 8.20 -10.58
C ASN A 101 19.46 7.81 -11.97
N GLU A 102 20.71 8.15 -12.24
CA GLU A 102 21.39 7.77 -13.47
C GLU A 102 21.69 6.25 -13.42
N GLY A 103 20.66 5.45 -13.78
CA GLY A 103 20.85 4.02 -14.10
C GLY A 103 21.28 3.09 -12.94
N GLY A 104 21.10 3.50 -11.69
CA GLY A 104 21.45 2.70 -10.52
C GLY A 104 20.43 1.56 -10.25
N TYR A 105 20.88 0.58 -9.46
CA TYR A 105 20.03 -0.51 -8.95
C TYR A 105 19.66 -0.21 -7.51
N LEU A 106 18.37 -0.19 -7.20
CA LEU A 106 17.86 0.06 -5.85
C LEU A 106 17.22 -1.22 -5.31
N THR A 107 17.62 -1.61 -4.12
CA THR A 107 16.99 -2.73 -3.39
C THR A 107 15.91 -2.19 -2.46
N ILE A 108 14.69 -2.71 -2.59
CA ILE A 108 13.55 -2.39 -1.74
C ILE A 108 13.30 -3.61 -0.85
N LYS A 109 13.19 -3.39 0.46
CA LYS A 109 12.97 -4.44 1.45
C LYS A 109 11.62 -4.26 2.14
N GLY A 110 10.92 -5.36 2.38
CA GLY A 110 9.61 -5.39 3.03
C GLY A 110 8.46 -5.36 2.02
N GLU A 111 7.48 -6.23 2.26
CA GLU A 111 6.32 -6.43 1.38
C GLU A 111 5.55 -5.12 1.14
N GLU A 112 5.29 -4.36 2.20
CA GLU A 112 4.55 -3.11 2.15
C GLU A 112 5.25 -2.07 1.25
N HIS A 113 6.55 -1.86 1.45
CA HIS A 113 7.32 -0.92 0.62
C HIS A 113 7.45 -1.35 -0.85
N ILE A 114 7.45 -2.66 -1.10
CA ILE A 114 7.45 -3.18 -2.48
C ILE A 114 6.09 -2.89 -3.13
N CYS A 115 4.99 -3.13 -2.42
CA CYS A 115 3.64 -2.82 -2.91
C CYS A 115 3.46 -1.32 -3.16
N ASP A 116 3.90 -0.46 -2.22
CA ASP A 116 3.88 0.99 -2.38
C ASP A 116 4.65 1.43 -3.62
N LYS A 117 5.84 0.83 -3.85
CA LYS A 117 6.63 1.15 -5.04
C LYS A 117 5.96 0.72 -6.34
N ILE A 118 5.28 -0.43 -6.34
CA ILE A 118 4.50 -0.89 -7.49
C ILE A 118 3.36 0.09 -7.78
N ILE A 119 2.60 0.48 -6.74
CA ILE A 119 1.52 1.46 -6.87
C ILE A 119 2.06 2.79 -7.42
N ASP A 120 3.17 3.29 -6.87
CA ASP A 120 3.82 4.51 -7.35
C ASP A 120 4.22 4.41 -8.83
N MET A 121 4.78 3.27 -9.26
CA MET A 121 5.13 3.04 -10.67
C MET A 121 3.89 3.01 -11.57
N LEU A 122 2.79 2.36 -11.15
CA LEU A 122 1.54 2.31 -11.91
C LEU A 122 0.89 3.71 -12.03
N LEU A 123 0.89 4.48 -10.94
CA LEU A 123 0.36 5.86 -10.92
C LEU A 123 1.17 6.82 -11.78
N CYS A 124 2.50 6.65 -11.82
CA CYS A 124 3.41 7.49 -12.60
C CYS A 124 3.54 7.05 -14.07
N ALA A 125 3.04 5.88 -14.44
CA ALA A 125 3.10 5.40 -15.82
C ALA A 125 2.27 6.30 -16.76
N GLU A 126 2.87 6.70 -17.88
CA GLU A 126 2.25 7.60 -18.86
C GLU A 126 1.57 6.84 -20.01
N GLU A 127 2.16 5.71 -20.44
CA GLU A 127 1.72 4.98 -21.63
C GLU A 127 1.29 3.54 -21.36
N ARG A 128 2.06 2.80 -20.56
CA ARG A 128 1.90 1.35 -20.46
C ARG A 128 2.47 0.72 -19.21
N ALA A 129 1.86 -0.41 -18.80
CA ALA A 129 2.41 -1.30 -17.78
C ALA A 129 2.34 -2.76 -18.22
N TYR A 130 3.39 -3.52 -17.89
CA TYR A 130 3.47 -4.98 -18.02
C TYR A 130 3.71 -5.54 -16.63
N ILE A 131 2.74 -6.26 -16.07
CA ILE A 131 2.83 -6.85 -14.74
C ILE A 131 2.73 -8.37 -14.82
N SER A 132 3.72 -9.07 -14.24
CA SER A 132 3.70 -10.51 -14.05
C SER A 132 3.67 -10.81 -12.57
N VAL A 133 2.56 -11.37 -12.10
CA VAL A 133 2.33 -11.66 -10.68
C VAL A 133 1.25 -12.73 -10.50
N TYR A 134 1.32 -13.46 -9.40
CA TYR A 134 0.34 -14.47 -9.04
C TYR A 134 -1.04 -13.84 -8.75
N ASN A 135 -2.13 -14.47 -9.19
CA ASN A 135 -3.49 -13.91 -9.19
C ASN A 135 -3.95 -13.41 -7.81
N GLU A 136 -3.68 -14.16 -6.73
CA GLU A 136 -4.04 -13.76 -5.37
C GLU A 136 -3.51 -12.38 -4.97
N ARG A 137 -2.38 -11.94 -5.54
CA ARG A 137 -1.76 -10.64 -5.26
C ARG A 137 -2.19 -9.54 -6.23
N LEU A 138 -2.70 -9.95 -7.39
CA LEU A 138 -3.12 -9.01 -8.43
C LEU A 138 -4.29 -8.11 -7.99
N GLU A 139 -5.16 -8.67 -7.12
CA GLU A 139 -6.28 -7.91 -6.54
C GLU A 139 -5.84 -6.67 -5.75
N MET A 140 -4.65 -6.69 -5.14
CA MET A 140 -4.11 -5.52 -4.42
C MET A 140 -3.86 -4.32 -5.34
N PHE A 141 -3.67 -4.58 -6.63
CA PHE A 141 -3.36 -3.56 -7.63
C PHE A 141 -4.54 -3.26 -8.57
N ARG A 142 -5.68 -3.95 -8.41
CA ARG A 142 -6.85 -3.86 -9.29
C ARG A 142 -7.26 -2.41 -9.58
N GLU A 143 -7.51 -1.63 -8.55
CA GLU A 143 -7.98 -0.24 -8.66
C GLU A 143 -7.01 0.62 -9.51
N HIS A 144 -5.71 0.44 -9.32
CA HIS A 144 -4.67 1.18 -10.05
C HIS A 144 -4.57 0.74 -11.51
N LEU A 145 -4.74 -0.55 -11.78
CA LEU A 145 -4.77 -1.10 -13.14
C LEU A 145 -6.04 -0.67 -13.90
N GLU A 146 -7.21 -0.67 -13.24
CA GLU A 146 -8.47 -0.15 -13.78
C GLU A 146 -8.35 1.32 -14.12
N LYS A 147 -7.75 2.12 -13.25
CA LYS A 147 -7.48 3.54 -13.50
C LYS A 147 -6.60 3.73 -14.74
N MET A 148 -5.51 2.98 -14.87
CA MET A 148 -4.65 3.05 -16.06
C MET A 148 -5.42 2.75 -17.35
N VAL A 149 -6.26 1.70 -17.35
CA VAL A 149 -7.09 1.35 -18.52
C VAL A 149 -8.10 2.45 -18.81
N SER A 150 -8.75 3.02 -17.79
CA SER A 150 -9.72 4.12 -17.97
C SER A 150 -9.08 5.39 -18.54
N GLU A 151 -7.80 5.60 -18.28
CA GLU A 151 -6.98 6.69 -18.84
C GLU A 151 -6.43 6.36 -20.25
N GLY A 152 -6.81 5.21 -20.84
CA GLY A 152 -6.39 4.79 -22.18
C GLY A 152 -4.97 4.24 -22.26
N LYS A 153 -4.34 3.93 -21.13
CA LYS A 153 -2.99 3.35 -21.09
C LYS A 153 -3.03 1.84 -21.33
N LYS A 154 -1.99 1.32 -21.96
CA LYS A 154 -1.89 -0.11 -22.25
C LYS A 154 -1.53 -0.89 -20.99
N VAL A 155 -2.37 -1.85 -20.59
CA VAL A 155 -2.13 -2.75 -19.45
C VAL A 155 -2.03 -4.18 -19.95
N VAL A 156 -0.90 -4.84 -19.66
CA VAL A 156 -0.66 -6.25 -19.94
C VAL A 156 -0.41 -6.98 -18.63
N ILE A 157 -1.21 -8.00 -18.38
CA ILE A 157 -1.18 -8.81 -17.16
C ILE A 157 -0.75 -10.23 -17.54
N ILE A 158 0.20 -10.77 -16.82
CA ILE A 158 0.69 -12.15 -16.93
C ILE A 158 0.45 -12.80 -15.57
N THR A 159 -0.38 -13.84 -15.51
CA THR A 159 -0.80 -14.44 -14.24
C THR A 159 -1.13 -15.91 -14.41
N ASN A 160 -1.37 -16.62 -13.30
CA ASN A 160 -1.62 -18.07 -13.29
C ASN A 160 -3.10 -18.46 -13.48
N GLU A 161 -4.02 -17.52 -13.26
CA GLU A 161 -5.47 -17.73 -13.34
C GLU A 161 -6.15 -16.58 -14.08
N PRO A 162 -7.36 -16.79 -14.63
CA PRO A 162 -8.11 -15.73 -15.30
C PRO A 162 -8.34 -14.53 -14.37
N PHE A 163 -8.03 -13.35 -14.88
CA PHE A 163 -8.26 -12.07 -14.21
C PHE A 163 -9.10 -11.19 -15.12
N ASP A 164 -10.31 -10.88 -14.67
CA ASP A 164 -11.22 -10.02 -15.44
C ASP A 164 -10.92 -8.55 -15.18
N LEU A 165 -10.35 -7.91 -16.20
CA LEU A 165 -10.11 -6.48 -16.26
C LEU A 165 -10.39 -6.00 -17.69
N GLN A 166 -11.56 -5.43 -17.90
CA GLN A 166 -11.97 -4.95 -19.22
C GLN A 166 -11.00 -3.91 -19.77
N GLY A 167 -10.49 -4.15 -20.98
CA GLY A 167 -9.52 -3.28 -21.64
C GLY A 167 -8.05 -3.61 -21.40
N ALA A 168 -7.73 -4.52 -20.47
CA ALA A 168 -6.39 -5.09 -20.31
C ALA A 168 -6.19 -6.33 -21.19
N THR A 169 -4.94 -6.61 -21.53
CA THR A 169 -4.56 -7.88 -22.16
C THR A 169 -4.05 -8.84 -21.11
N VAL A 170 -4.71 -9.98 -20.91
CA VAL A 170 -4.34 -10.96 -19.89
C VAL A 170 -3.78 -12.21 -20.55
N TYR A 171 -2.59 -12.64 -20.12
CA TYR A 171 -1.95 -13.87 -20.51
C TYR A 171 -1.86 -14.83 -19.32
N LEU A 172 -2.21 -16.10 -19.57
CA LEU A 172 -2.12 -17.16 -18.56
C LEU A 172 -0.82 -17.94 -18.76
N THR A 173 -0.05 -18.07 -17.67
CA THR A 173 1.21 -18.82 -17.66
C THR A 173 1.47 -19.42 -16.27
N GLU A 174 2.42 -20.34 -16.19
CA GLU A 174 2.89 -20.85 -14.89
C GLU A 174 3.77 -19.82 -14.19
N CYS A 175 3.13 -18.89 -13.47
CA CYS A 175 3.84 -17.92 -12.63
C CYS A 175 4.36 -18.57 -11.34
N LYS A 176 5.53 -18.14 -10.86
CA LYS A 176 6.00 -18.50 -9.51
C LYS A 176 5.24 -17.70 -8.47
N LYS A 177 4.66 -18.38 -7.47
CA LYS A 177 3.75 -17.79 -6.47
C LYS A 177 4.29 -16.53 -5.78
N GLU A 178 5.57 -16.44 -5.55
CA GLU A 178 6.20 -15.33 -4.82
C GLU A 178 6.80 -14.25 -5.72
N GLN A 179 6.94 -14.54 -7.01
CA GLN A 179 7.62 -13.66 -7.94
C GLN A 179 6.71 -12.52 -8.41
N ILE A 180 7.28 -11.32 -8.46
CA ILE A 180 6.66 -10.17 -9.09
C ILE A 180 7.63 -9.50 -10.06
N ARG A 181 7.11 -9.07 -11.20
CA ARG A 181 7.81 -8.25 -12.19
C ARG A 181 6.86 -7.18 -12.71
N LEU A 182 7.35 -5.97 -12.77
CA LEU A 182 6.62 -4.83 -13.32
C LEU A 182 7.55 -4.03 -14.22
N ILE A 183 7.09 -3.70 -15.41
CA ILE A 183 7.75 -2.75 -16.30
C ILE A 183 6.75 -1.65 -16.63
N THR A 184 7.14 -0.39 -16.44
CA THR A 184 6.34 0.78 -16.82
C THR A 184 7.04 1.59 -17.90
N ASP A 185 6.30 2.00 -18.93
CA ASP A 185 6.71 2.85 -20.05
C ASP A 185 7.99 2.39 -20.79
N SER A 186 8.39 1.13 -20.63
CA SER A 186 9.70 0.62 -21.08
C SER A 186 10.89 1.44 -20.56
N LYS A 187 10.74 2.09 -19.42
CA LYS A 187 11.75 2.94 -18.77
C LYS A 187 12.16 2.43 -17.40
N ASP A 188 11.21 1.86 -16.65
CA ASP A 188 11.42 1.42 -15.28
C ASP A 188 11.06 -0.04 -15.13
N VAL A 189 11.84 -0.77 -14.35
CA VAL A 189 11.60 -2.17 -14.01
C VAL A 189 11.70 -2.40 -12.52
N LEU A 190 10.76 -3.19 -11.99
CA LEU A 190 10.81 -3.75 -10.65
C LEU A 190 10.67 -5.26 -10.75
N THR A 191 11.55 -5.99 -10.07
CA THR A 191 11.50 -7.44 -9.99
C THR A 191 11.88 -7.91 -8.60
N GLY A 192 11.23 -8.96 -8.11
CA GLY A 192 11.56 -9.48 -6.79
C GLY A 192 10.67 -10.64 -6.38
N ALA A 193 10.81 -11.00 -5.12
CA ALA A 193 9.95 -11.96 -4.44
C ALA A 193 9.23 -11.29 -3.29
N ILE A 194 7.92 -11.47 -3.25
CA ILE A 194 7.07 -11.06 -2.14
C ILE A 194 6.82 -12.30 -1.29
N THR A 195 7.73 -12.55 -0.36
CA THR A 195 7.65 -13.61 0.64
C THR A 195 7.05 -13.08 1.94
N ASN A 196 7.24 -13.75 3.06
CA ASN A 196 6.82 -13.26 4.37
C ASN A 196 7.35 -11.85 4.66
N ARG A 197 6.57 -11.03 5.38
CA ARG A 197 6.75 -9.57 5.65
C ARG A 197 8.18 -9.04 5.76
N TYR A 198 9.11 -9.81 6.33
CA TYR A 198 10.47 -9.36 6.62
C TYR A 198 11.53 -9.83 5.59
N GLU A 199 11.23 -10.82 4.76
CA GLU A 199 12.15 -11.40 3.79
C GLU A 199 11.91 -10.91 2.36
N ALA A 200 10.77 -10.26 2.12
CA ALA A 200 10.43 -9.70 0.83
C ALA A 200 11.48 -8.70 0.36
N THR A 201 12.02 -8.95 -0.83
CA THR A 201 13.05 -8.10 -1.42
C THR A 201 12.81 -7.94 -2.91
N SER A 202 12.91 -6.72 -3.41
CA SER A 202 12.84 -6.42 -4.83
C SER A 202 13.97 -5.51 -5.29
N LEU A 203 14.28 -5.60 -6.58
CA LEU A 203 15.19 -4.74 -7.29
C LEU A 203 14.38 -3.79 -8.17
N TYR A 204 14.66 -2.48 -8.06
CA TYR A 204 14.12 -1.45 -8.95
C TYR A 204 15.26 -0.78 -9.73
N SER A 205 15.04 -0.50 -11.01
CA SER A 205 16.03 0.20 -11.83
C SER A 205 15.37 0.90 -13.03
N SER A 206 15.95 2.03 -13.44
CA SER A 206 15.69 2.69 -14.72
C SER A 206 16.81 2.42 -15.75
N ASN A 207 17.63 1.39 -15.54
CA ASN A 207 18.71 1.03 -16.44
C ASN A 207 18.14 0.34 -17.70
N ASN A 208 18.39 0.91 -18.88
CA ASN A 208 17.85 0.41 -20.14
C ASN A 208 18.22 -1.06 -20.40
N ASN A 209 19.45 -1.50 -20.09
CA ASN A 209 19.85 -2.88 -20.32
C ASN A 209 19.01 -3.84 -19.47
N LEU A 210 18.72 -3.46 -18.21
CA LEU A 210 17.90 -4.29 -17.34
C LEU A 210 16.45 -4.31 -17.82
N VAL A 211 15.91 -3.18 -18.23
CA VAL A 211 14.57 -3.08 -18.79
C VAL A 211 14.42 -3.99 -20.02
N GLU A 212 15.36 -3.95 -20.97
CA GLU A 212 15.33 -4.82 -22.15
C GLU A 212 15.39 -6.31 -21.79
N VAL A 213 16.28 -6.72 -20.87
CA VAL A 213 16.37 -8.10 -20.40
C VAL A 213 15.02 -8.57 -19.82
N PHE A 214 14.33 -7.74 -19.05
CA PHE A 214 13.03 -8.11 -18.48
C PHE A 214 11.89 -8.06 -19.50
N LYS A 215 11.96 -7.19 -20.50
CA LYS A 215 11.01 -7.21 -21.63
C LYS A 215 11.13 -8.51 -22.40
N ASP A 216 12.35 -8.94 -22.73
CA ASP A 216 12.58 -10.20 -23.40
C ASP A 216 12.12 -11.39 -22.56
N ALA A 217 12.37 -11.37 -21.24
CA ALA A 217 11.90 -12.41 -20.34
C ALA A 217 10.36 -12.49 -20.32
N LEU A 218 9.65 -11.36 -20.22
CA LEU A 218 8.19 -11.35 -20.24
C LEU A 218 7.63 -11.74 -21.61
N ALA A 219 8.27 -11.33 -22.71
CA ALA A 219 7.88 -11.72 -24.06
C ALA A 219 7.98 -13.25 -24.25
N ASN A 220 9.02 -13.87 -23.70
CA ASN A 220 9.20 -15.33 -23.75
C ASN A 220 8.15 -16.07 -22.89
N GLU A 221 7.70 -15.49 -21.77
CA GLU A 221 6.63 -16.07 -20.97
C GLU A 221 5.26 -16.05 -21.68
N ILE A 222 5.03 -15.08 -22.56
CA ILE A 222 3.78 -14.91 -23.32
C ILE A 222 3.74 -15.78 -24.59
N GLN A 223 4.88 -16.27 -25.08
CA GLN A 223 4.89 -17.08 -26.29
C GLN A 223 4.06 -18.35 -26.06
N PRO A 224 3.03 -18.63 -26.90
CA PRO A 224 2.31 -19.87 -26.79
C PRO A 224 3.30 -21.01 -27.02
N VAL A 225 3.35 -21.96 -26.10
CA VAL A 225 4.04 -23.23 -26.33
C VAL A 225 3.36 -23.84 -27.55
N SER A 226 4.01 -23.77 -28.72
CA SER A 226 3.56 -24.45 -29.91
C SER A 226 3.72 -25.96 -29.61
N TYR A 227 2.63 -26.57 -29.20
CA TYR A 227 2.54 -28.02 -29.21
C TYR A 227 2.63 -28.44 -30.66
N THR A 228 3.82 -28.80 -31.13
CA THR A 228 3.99 -29.60 -32.32
C THR A 228 3.29 -30.91 -32.02
N HIS A 229 2.11 -31.11 -32.60
CA HIS A 229 1.44 -32.38 -32.64
C HIS A 229 2.41 -33.39 -33.26
N LEU A 230 3.03 -34.20 -32.42
CA LEU A 230 3.61 -35.48 -32.86
C LEU A 230 2.44 -36.33 -33.31
N THR A 231 2.18 -36.31 -34.62
CA THR A 231 1.35 -37.33 -35.27
C THR A 231 2.04 -38.65 -35.09
N LEU A 232 1.48 -39.48 -34.23
CA LEU A 232 1.88 -40.90 -34.15
C LEU A 232 1.67 -41.52 -35.54
N PRO A 233 2.69 -42.26 -36.08
CA PRO A 233 2.50 -42.97 -37.32
C PRO A 233 1.48 -44.08 -37.09
N THR A 234 0.39 -44.02 -37.83
CA THR A 234 -0.59 -45.12 -37.96
C THR A 234 0.12 -46.31 -38.55
N LYS A 235 0.32 -47.36 -37.75
CA LYS A 235 0.72 -48.67 -38.30
C LYS A 235 -0.48 -49.29 -38.99
N LEU A 236 -0.25 -49.65 -40.27
CA LEU A 236 -1.00 -50.63 -41.01
C LEU A 236 -0.86 -52.02 -40.41
#